data_7334fa7523f9d3eb60abc4d2eb766af2
#
_entry.id   7334fa7523f9d3eb60abc4d2eb766af2
#
_cell.length_a   1.000
_cell.length_b   1.000
_cell.length_c   1.000
_cell.angle_alpha   90.00
_cell.angle_beta   90.00
_cell.angle_gamma   90.00
#
_symmetry.space_group_name_H-M   'P 1'
#
loop_
_entity.id
_entity.type
_entity.pdbx_description
1 polymer ?
#
loop_
_entity_poly.entity_id
_entity_poly.type
_entity_poly.pdbx_seq_one_letter_code
_entity_poly.pdbx_strand_id
1 'polypeptide(L)'
;MNDLVLHEHVTGPRGERVLVRRSARRRRTVSISRREGDLLIAIPATFSPRQERQWVTKMVDQLVSKEARRAPARRSDDALLRMAREVSEAHLGGRAHPTSVTWSSRQNQRWGSCTPTDGTIRLSHQLQGMPDYVVRSVMMHELVHLLVPGHGPEFKALMANYPLAEKAQGFLDGVSWAKHLPEHGGEVDGGAEAGDGAAGEAGVEFAEGAGETPAPAQSVQRAR
;
A
#
# COMPACT_ATOMS: atom_id res chain seq x y z
N MET A 1 -9.34 19.78 39.87
CA MET A 1 -10.22 18.78 39.29
C MET A 1 -9.85 18.56 37.82
N ASN A 2 -9.58 17.34 37.43
CA ASN A 2 -9.28 17.03 36.02
C ASN A 2 -10.61 16.64 35.37
N ASP A 3 -11.32 17.61 34.81
CA ASP A 3 -12.58 17.32 34.12
C ASP A 3 -12.26 16.54 32.82
N LEU A 4 -12.62 15.26 32.84
CA LEU A 4 -12.65 14.41 31.65
C LEU A 4 -14.03 14.61 31.00
N VAL A 5 -14.03 15.08 29.76
CA VAL A 5 -15.25 15.26 28.96
C VAL A 5 -15.30 14.18 27.89
N LEU A 6 -16.42 13.45 27.82
CA LEU A 6 -16.68 12.49 26.75
C LEU A 6 -16.96 13.23 25.43
N HIS A 7 -16.29 12.84 24.35
CA HIS A 7 -16.50 13.40 23.02
C HIS A 7 -17.37 12.45 22.20
N GLU A 8 -18.68 12.68 22.20
CA GLU A 8 -19.70 11.75 21.67
C GLU A 8 -19.68 11.57 20.14
N HIS A 9 -19.02 12.48 19.41
CA HIS A 9 -19.05 12.50 17.94
C HIS A 9 -17.85 11.81 17.27
N VAL A 10 -16.91 11.30 18.05
CA VAL A 10 -15.71 10.65 17.53
C VAL A 10 -15.46 9.37 18.30
N THR A 11 -15.25 8.27 17.55
CA THR A 11 -14.94 6.96 18.13
C THR A 11 -13.51 6.57 17.72
N GLY A 12 -12.79 5.94 18.61
CA GLY A 12 -11.46 5.41 18.31
C GLY A 12 -11.48 4.26 17.29
N PRO A 13 -10.32 3.93 16.71
CA PRO A 13 -10.21 2.91 15.63
C PRO A 13 -10.64 1.48 16.03
N ARG A 14 -10.77 1.20 17.33
CA ARG A 14 -11.22 -0.09 17.88
C ARG A 14 -12.55 0.01 18.60
N GLY A 15 -13.31 1.08 18.35
CA GLY A 15 -14.57 1.35 19.06
C GLY A 15 -14.38 1.97 20.44
N GLU A 16 -13.17 2.46 20.78
CA GLU A 16 -12.90 3.11 22.06
C GLU A 16 -13.65 4.45 22.18
N ARG A 17 -14.07 4.78 23.37
CA ARG A 17 -14.60 6.10 23.70
C ARG A 17 -13.46 7.12 23.67
N VAL A 18 -13.75 8.33 23.22
CA VAL A 18 -12.78 9.43 23.19
C VAL A 18 -13.06 10.38 24.35
N LEU A 19 -12.13 10.46 25.29
CA LEU A 19 -12.17 11.34 26.43
C LEU A 19 -11.21 12.52 26.23
N VAL A 20 -11.68 13.73 26.47
CA VAL A 20 -10.86 14.94 26.36
C VAL A 20 -10.56 15.48 27.77
N ARG A 21 -9.29 15.76 28.00
CA ARG A 21 -8.80 16.40 29.22
C ARG A 21 -8.20 17.77 28.91
N ARG A 22 -8.75 18.82 29.43
CA ARG A 22 -8.22 20.18 29.37
C ARG A 22 -7.10 20.36 30.41
N SER A 23 -5.97 20.96 30.02
CA SER A 23 -4.81 21.15 30.89
C SER A 23 -4.31 22.59 30.84
N ALA A 24 -4.34 23.28 31.98
CA ALA A 24 -3.80 24.63 32.11
C ALA A 24 -2.26 24.70 31.95
N ARG A 25 -1.56 23.58 32.20
CA ARG A 25 -0.11 23.49 32.04
C ARG A 25 0.31 23.40 30.55
N ARG A 26 -0.61 23.03 29.65
CA ARG A 26 -0.33 22.92 28.22
C ARG A 26 -0.69 24.23 27.52
N ARG A 27 0.24 24.78 26.74
CA ARG A 27 -0.02 25.99 25.95
C ARG A 27 -0.29 25.72 24.47
N ARG A 28 0.42 24.73 23.88
CA ARG A 28 0.36 24.43 22.44
C ARG A 28 0.38 22.95 22.09
N THR A 29 0.63 22.06 23.06
CA THR A 29 0.79 20.64 22.80
C THR A 29 -0.50 19.86 23.01
N VAL A 30 -0.82 19.00 22.03
CA VAL A 30 -1.90 18.01 22.12
C VAL A 30 -1.26 16.63 22.15
N SER A 31 -1.81 15.71 22.93
CA SER A 31 -1.36 14.32 22.96
C SER A 31 -2.52 13.36 23.08
N ILE A 32 -2.38 12.18 22.48
CA ILE A 32 -3.33 11.07 22.59
C ILE A 32 -2.63 9.88 23.27
N SER A 33 -3.37 9.22 24.16
CA SER A 33 -2.91 7.99 24.85
C SER A 33 -4.10 7.06 25.09
N ARG A 34 -3.85 5.74 25.18
CA ARG A 34 -4.86 4.76 25.63
C ARG A 34 -4.73 4.53 27.12
N ARG A 35 -5.88 4.53 27.80
CA ARG A 35 -6.00 4.18 29.21
C ARG A 35 -7.29 3.40 29.43
N GLU A 36 -7.20 2.23 30.03
CA GLU A 36 -8.36 1.43 30.48
C GLU A 36 -9.41 1.19 29.37
N GLY A 37 -8.97 1.04 28.13
CA GLY A 37 -9.86 0.81 26.99
C GLY A 37 -10.40 2.07 26.31
N ASP A 38 -10.10 3.26 26.84
CA ASP A 38 -10.49 4.54 26.27
C ASP A 38 -9.31 5.29 25.63
N LEU A 39 -9.62 6.20 24.71
CA LEU A 39 -8.66 7.16 24.16
C LEU A 39 -8.72 8.46 24.96
N LEU A 40 -7.62 8.82 25.62
CA LEU A 40 -7.49 10.08 26.33
C LEU A 40 -6.72 11.08 25.47
N ILE A 41 -7.37 12.17 25.08
CA ILE A 41 -6.76 13.30 24.36
C ILE A 41 -6.58 14.46 25.34
N ALA A 42 -5.33 14.88 25.56
CA ALA A 42 -5.03 16.03 26.40
C ALA A 42 -4.76 17.27 25.53
N ILE A 43 -5.53 18.34 25.76
CA ILE A 43 -5.48 19.61 25.04
C ILE A 43 -5.19 20.79 25.98
N PRO A 44 -4.73 21.95 25.46
CA PRO A 44 -4.69 23.21 26.22
C PRO A 44 -6.08 23.62 26.73
N ALA A 45 -6.14 24.12 27.96
CA ALA A 45 -7.41 24.65 28.51
C ALA A 45 -7.95 25.87 27.76
N THR A 46 -7.07 26.57 27.02
CA THR A 46 -7.39 27.78 26.24
C THR A 46 -8.05 27.47 24.88
N PHE A 47 -8.15 26.21 24.49
CA PHE A 47 -8.76 25.88 23.21
C PHE A 47 -10.26 26.15 23.21
N SER A 48 -10.74 26.79 22.13
CA SER A 48 -12.18 26.96 21.90
C SER A 48 -12.84 25.61 21.57
N PRO A 49 -14.17 25.48 21.71
CA PRO A 49 -14.90 24.26 21.34
C PRO A 49 -14.67 23.85 19.88
N ARG A 50 -14.46 24.80 18.95
CA ARG A 50 -14.16 24.54 17.55
C ARG A 50 -12.76 23.93 17.39
N GLN A 51 -11.76 24.51 18.06
CA GLN A 51 -10.39 23.98 18.06
C GLN A 51 -10.32 22.60 18.70
N GLU A 52 -11.05 22.36 19.79
CA GLU A 52 -11.14 21.06 20.41
C GLU A 52 -11.64 20.00 19.43
N ARG A 53 -12.77 20.22 18.76
CA ARG A 53 -13.30 19.29 17.75
C ARG A 53 -12.31 19.00 16.65
N GLN A 54 -11.69 20.03 16.05
CA GLN A 54 -10.69 19.89 15.00
C GLN A 54 -9.50 19.03 15.46
N TRP A 55 -8.98 19.30 16.66
CA TRP A 55 -7.84 18.57 17.18
C TRP A 55 -8.19 17.13 17.59
N VAL A 56 -9.38 16.89 18.13
CA VAL A 56 -9.85 15.53 18.46
C VAL A 56 -9.91 14.69 17.18
N THR A 57 -10.58 15.17 16.14
CA THR A 57 -10.65 14.47 14.85
C THR A 57 -9.25 14.21 14.29
N LYS A 58 -8.42 15.25 14.20
CA LYS A 58 -7.04 15.13 13.69
C LYS A 58 -6.20 14.09 14.46
N MET A 59 -6.30 14.07 15.79
CA MET A 59 -5.52 13.13 16.60
C MET A 59 -6.01 11.69 16.44
N VAL A 60 -7.31 11.47 16.30
CA VAL A 60 -7.88 10.15 16.03
C VAL A 60 -7.49 9.68 14.63
N ASP A 61 -7.58 10.53 13.61
CA ASP A 61 -7.17 10.22 12.24
C ASP A 61 -5.68 9.87 12.15
N GLN A 62 -4.83 10.63 12.86
CA GLN A 62 -3.40 10.30 12.95
C GLN A 62 -3.16 8.96 13.65
N LEU A 63 -3.94 8.64 14.70
CA LEU A 63 -3.85 7.34 15.37
C LEU A 63 -4.29 6.21 14.44
N VAL A 64 -5.43 6.36 13.75
CA VAL A 64 -5.92 5.41 12.74
C VAL A 64 -4.87 5.18 11.67
N SER A 65 -4.31 6.25 11.10
CA SER A 65 -3.27 6.18 10.08
C SER A 65 -2.00 5.49 10.60
N LYS A 66 -1.60 5.80 11.84
CA LYS A 66 -0.43 5.18 12.48
C LYS A 66 -0.66 3.71 12.80
N GLU A 67 -1.87 3.33 13.20
CA GLU A 67 -2.23 1.93 13.45
C GLU A 67 -2.42 1.15 12.17
N ALA A 68 -3.02 1.73 11.14
CA ALA A 68 -3.07 1.15 9.81
C ALA A 68 -1.66 0.89 9.24
N ARG A 69 -0.70 1.77 9.52
CA ARG A 69 0.72 1.55 9.18
C ARG A 69 1.41 0.53 10.11
N ARG A 70 0.86 0.27 11.29
CA ARG A 70 1.37 -0.73 12.26
C ARG A 70 0.71 -2.09 12.14
N ALA A 71 -0.43 -2.19 11.46
CA ALA A 71 -1.14 -3.44 11.22
C ALA A 71 -0.65 -4.09 9.92
N PRO A 72 -0.56 -5.39 9.86
CA PRO A 72 0.01 -6.35 10.77
C PRO A 72 1.53 -6.41 10.69
N ALA A 73 2.17 -7.05 11.67
CA ALA A 73 3.62 -7.28 11.68
C ALA A 73 4.16 -7.48 10.27
N ARG A 74 5.16 -6.66 9.90
CA ARG A 74 5.87 -6.77 8.61
C ARG A 74 6.02 -8.26 8.33
N ARG A 75 5.31 -8.77 7.31
CA ARG A 75 5.51 -10.16 6.92
C ARG A 75 7.01 -10.33 6.74
N SER A 76 7.61 -11.27 7.46
CA SER A 76 9.01 -11.59 7.27
C SER A 76 9.20 -12.10 5.84
N ASP A 77 10.41 -12.07 5.33
CA ASP A 77 10.73 -12.63 4.02
C ASP A 77 10.34 -14.12 3.95
N ASP A 78 10.47 -14.86 5.07
CA ASP A 78 9.96 -16.23 5.18
C ASP A 78 8.43 -16.32 5.01
N ALA A 79 7.69 -15.36 5.54
CA ALA A 79 6.24 -15.33 5.36
C ALA A 79 5.85 -14.98 3.92
N LEU A 80 6.62 -14.13 3.23
CA LEU A 80 6.45 -13.87 1.79
C LEU A 80 6.75 -15.12 0.96
N LEU A 81 7.81 -15.84 1.27
CA LEU A 81 8.16 -17.06 0.55
C LEU A 81 7.10 -18.15 0.73
N ARG A 82 6.53 -18.29 1.94
CA ARG A 82 5.37 -19.18 2.16
C ARG A 82 4.16 -18.75 1.35
N MET A 83 3.81 -17.45 1.35
CA MET A 83 2.72 -16.92 0.53
C MET A 83 2.94 -17.19 -0.97
N ALA A 84 4.16 -17.03 -1.47
CA ALA A 84 4.49 -17.30 -2.86
C ALA A 84 4.24 -18.77 -3.23
N ARG A 85 4.61 -19.70 -2.34
CA ARG A 85 4.32 -21.13 -2.52
C ARG A 85 2.83 -21.41 -2.53
N GLU A 86 2.09 -20.85 -1.56
CA GLU A 86 0.62 -20.98 -1.50
C GLU A 86 -0.05 -20.46 -2.78
N VAL A 87 0.35 -19.29 -3.27
CA VAL A 87 -0.20 -18.69 -4.50
C VAL A 87 0.17 -19.53 -5.72
N SER A 88 1.41 -20.01 -5.80
CA SER A 88 1.87 -20.89 -6.87
C SER A 88 1.07 -22.19 -6.91
N GLU A 89 0.91 -22.86 -5.78
CA GLU A 89 0.13 -24.11 -5.68
C GLU A 89 -1.33 -23.88 -6.05
N ALA A 90 -1.95 -22.85 -5.50
CA ALA A 90 -3.38 -22.60 -5.69
C ALA A 90 -3.75 -22.17 -7.12
N HIS A 91 -2.88 -21.42 -7.82
CA HIS A 91 -3.24 -20.74 -9.06
C HIS A 91 -2.34 -21.10 -10.25
N LEU A 92 -1.15 -21.66 -10.03
CA LEU A 92 -0.18 -22.02 -11.07
C LEU A 92 0.15 -23.51 -11.07
N GLY A 93 -0.53 -24.32 -10.24
CA GLY A 93 -0.26 -25.76 -10.09
C GLY A 93 1.15 -26.04 -9.57
N GLY A 94 1.68 -25.16 -8.72
CA GLY A 94 2.99 -25.28 -8.12
C GLY A 94 4.17 -25.10 -9.09
N ARG A 95 3.97 -24.59 -10.30
CA ARG A 95 5.02 -24.49 -11.34
C ARG A 95 6.03 -23.37 -11.09
N ALA A 96 5.63 -22.29 -10.40
CA ALA A 96 6.50 -21.17 -10.11
C ALA A 96 7.19 -21.35 -8.75
N HIS A 97 8.53 -21.47 -8.77
CA HIS A 97 9.34 -21.73 -7.60
C HIS A 97 10.35 -20.61 -7.35
N PRO A 98 9.96 -19.52 -6.64
CA PRO A 98 10.92 -18.49 -6.34
C PRO A 98 11.98 -18.99 -5.34
N THR A 99 13.23 -18.61 -5.58
CA THR A 99 14.35 -18.86 -4.66
C THR A 99 14.24 -18.00 -3.42
N SER A 100 13.84 -16.73 -3.60
CA SER A 100 13.62 -15.80 -2.51
C SER A 100 12.55 -14.77 -2.83
N VAL A 101 11.84 -14.32 -1.80
CA VAL A 101 10.91 -13.20 -1.90
C VAL A 101 11.17 -12.23 -0.76
N THR A 102 11.47 -10.98 -1.10
CA THR A 102 11.88 -9.98 -0.10
C THR A 102 11.12 -8.67 -0.25
N TRP A 103 11.04 -7.89 0.83
CA TRP A 103 10.56 -6.52 0.77
C TRP A 103 11.64 -5.58 0.26
N SER A 104 11.26 -4.63 -0.60
CA SER A 104 12.16 -3.60 -1.13
C SER A 104 11.65 -2.20 -0.78
N SER A 105 12.50 -1.40 -0.16
CA SER A 105 12.26 0.04 0.06
C SER A 105 12.67 0.91 -1.14
N ARG A 106 13.36 0.31 -2.12
CA ARG A 106 13.88 1.03 -3.30
C ARG A 106 12.89 1.06 -4.47
N GLN A 107 11.77 0.36 -4.36
CA GLN A 107 10.72 0.30 -5.38
C GLN A 107 9.61 1.30 -5.04
N ASN A 108 9.71 2.52 -5.59
CA ASN A 108 8.74 3.58 -5.33
C ASN A 108 7.72 3.76 -6.47
N GLN A 109 8.04 3.28 -7.68
CA GLN A 109 7.19 3.42 -8.87
C GLN A 109 6.55 2.12 -9.34
N ARG A 110 6.95 0.97 -8.79
CA ARG A 110 6.39 -0.34 -9.12
C ARG A 110 6.08 -1.12 -7.86
N TRP A 111 5.06 -1.98 -7.95
CA TRP A 111 4.59 -2.77 -6.81
C TRP A 111 5.43 -4.02 -6.56
N GLY A 112 6.06 -4.56 -7.60
CA GLY A 112 6.93 -5.71 -7.52
C GLY A 112 7.99 -5.74 -8.62
N SER A 113 8.88 -6.70 -8.57
CA SER A 113 9.82 -7.06 -9.65
C SER A 113 10.29 -8.50 -9.50
N CYS A 114 10.44 -9.18 -10.60
CA CYS A 114 10.98 -10.51 -10.71
C CYS A 114 12.31 -10.49 -11.47
N THR A 115 13.28 -11.30 -11.03
CA THR A 115 14.50 -11.63 -11.78
C THR A 115 14.44 -13.13 -12.10
N PRO A 116 13.95 -13.52 -13.28
CA PRO A 116 13.71 -14.93 -13.59
C PRO A 116 14.97 -15.80 -13.56
N THR A 117 16.13 -15.26 -13.97
CA THR A 117 17.43 -15.98 -13.97
C THR A 117 17.83 -16.46 -12.58
N ASP A 118 17.54 -15.65 -11.54
CA ASP A 118 17.92 -15.95 -10.17
C ASP A 118 16.74 -16.51 -9.36
N GLY A 119 15.55 -16.52 -9.94
CA GLY A 119 14.32 -16.89 -9.23
C GLY A 119 13.96 -15.94 -8.09
N THR A 120 14.41 -14.66 -8.12
CA THR A 120 14.21 -13.73 -7.02
C THR A 120 13.06 -12.77 -7.29
N ILE A 121 12.21 -12.57 -6.27
CA ILE A 121 11.09 -11.64 -6.33
C ILE A 121 11.29 -10.57 -5.25
N ARG A 122 11.01 -9.32 -5.60
CA ARG A 122 10.99 -8.19 -4.66
C ARG A 122 9.64 -7.51 -4.71
N LEU A 123 9.01 -7.35 -3.55
CA LEU A 123 7.76 -6.61 -3.40
C LEU A 123 8.02 -5.25 -2.77
N SER A 124 7.34 -4.21 -3.27
CA SER A 124 7.44 -2.87 -2.69
C SER A 124 6.94 -2.87 -1.24
N HIS A 125 7.70 -2.25 -0.34
CA HIS A 125 7.26 -2.03 1.04
C HIS A 125 5.95 -1.24 1.15
N GLN A 126 5.55 -0.53 0.11
CA GLN A 126 4.28 0.19 0.03
C GLN A 126 3.05 -0.75 0.06
N LEU A 127 3.23 -2.02 -0.31
CA LEU A 127 2.18 -3.05 -0.18
C LEU A 127 1.97 -3.49 1.27
N GLN A 128 2.89 -3.15 2.18
CA GLN A 128 2.72 -3.46 3.59
C GLN A 128 1.54 -2.68 4.17
N GLY A 129 0.59 -3.39 4.76
CA GLY A 129 -0.66 -2.80 5.27
C GLY A 129 -1.81 -2.75 4.25
N MET A 130 -1.57 -3.10 2.99
CA MET A 130 -2.65 -3.31 2.02
C MET A 130 -3.38 -4.64 2.28
N PRO A 131 -4.63 -4.76 1.80
CA PRO A 131 -5.39 -6.01 1.91
C PRO A 131 -4.64 -7.21 1.35
N ASP A 132 -4.81 -8.38 1.97
CA ASP A 132 -4.08 -9.61 1.60
C ASP A 132 -4.24 -9.98 0.12
N TYR A 133 -5.46 -9.82 -0.42
CA TYR A 133 -5.74 -10.12 -1.83
C TYR A 133 -4.95 -9.24 -2.80
N VAL A 134 -4.59 -8.00 -2.42
CA VAL A 134 -3.76 -7.10 -3.23
C VAL A 134 -2.31 -7.58 -3.25
N VAL A 135 -1.76 -7.90 -2.07
CA VAL A 135 -0.40 -8.42 -1.97
C VAL A 135 -0.25 -9.75 -2.72
N ARG A 136 -1.25 -10.65 -2.61
CA ARG A 136 -1.29 -11.92 -3.34
C ARG A 136 -1.42 -11.72 -4.85
N SER A 137 -2.13 -10.70 -5.31
CA SER A 137 -2.25 -10.38 -6.74
C SER A 137 -0.90 -9.94 -7.31
N VAL A 138 -0.18 -9.05 -6.63
CA VAL A 138 1.17 -8.64 -7.04
C VAL A 138 2.13 -9.83 -6.97
N MET A 139 2.05 -10.66 -5.92
CA MET A 139 2.83 -11.90 -5.83
C MET A 139 2.56 -12.83 -7.02
N MET A 140 1.29 -13.01 -7.39
CA MET A 140 0.89 -13.82 -8.55
C MET A 140 1.52 -13.28 -9.84
N HIS A 141 1.49 -11.97 -10.04
CA HIS A 141 2.10 -11.29 -11.19
C HIS A 141 3.60 -11.62 -11.31
N GLU A 142 4.33 -11.47 -10.21
CA GLU A 142 5.78 -11.75 -10.19
C GLU A 142 6.09 -13.26 -10.35
N LEU A 143 5.21 -14.13 -9.83
CA LEU A 143 5.34 -15.58 -10.03
C LEU A 143 5.11 -15.98 -11.48
N VAL A 144 4.17 -15.33 -12.17
CA VAL A 144 3.95 -15.59 -13.60
C VAL A 144 5.18 -15.21 -14.43
N HIS A 145 5.91 -14.14 -14.07
CA HIS A 145 7.16 -13.77 -14.73
C HIS A 145 8.30 -14.79 -14.57
N LEU A 146 8.23 -15.68 -13.57
CA LEU A 146 9.16 -16.82 -13.51
C LEU A 146 8.88 -17.86 -14.59
N LEU A 147 7.67 -17.88 -15.15
CA LEU A 147 7.23 -18.87 -16.14
C LEU A 147 7.23 -18.30 -17.58
N VAL A 148 6.82 -17.03 -17.70
CA VAL A 148 6.57 -16.39 -19.00
C VAL A 148 7.14 -14.99 -19.01
N PRO A 149 8.02 -14.65 -19.98
CA PRO A 149 8.50 -13.28 -20.14
C PRO A 149 7.42 -12.37 -20.75
N GLY A 150 7.36 -11.12 -20.31
CA GLY A 150 6.44 -10.10 -20.84
C GLY A 150 4.97 -10.34 -20.47
N HIS A 151 4.07 -9.48 -20.98
CA HIS A 151 2.64 -9.46 -20.64
C HIS A 151 1.73 -9.94 -21.78
N GLY A 152 2.22 -10.88 -22.58
CA GLY A 152 1.50 -11.44 -23.73
C GLY A 152 0.27 -12.27 -23.34
N PRO A 153 -0.37 -12.93 -24.35
CA PRO A 153 -1.58 -13.72 -24.11
C PRO A 153 -1.41 -14.83 -23.06
N GLU A 154 -0.26 -15.50 -23.04
CA GLU A 154 0.04 -16.56 -22.08
C GLU A 154 0.11 -16.01 -20.64
N PHE A 155 0.76 -14.85 -20.44
CA PHE A 155 0.79 -14.16 -19.15
C PHE A 155 -0.62 -13.84 -18.68
N LYS A 156 -1.45 -13.26 -19.55
CA LYS A 156 -2.84 -12.91 -19.23
C LYS A 156 -3.67 -14.15 -18.87
N ALA A 157 -3.49 -15.25 -19.58
CA ALA A 157 -4.17 -16.51 -19.29
C ALA A 157 -3.78 -17.07 -17.91
N LEU A 158 -2.50 -16.99 -17.51
CA LEU A 158 -2.05 -17.41 -16.21
C LEU A 158 -2.58 -16.48 -15.10
N MET A 159 -2.56 -15.16 -15.32
CA MET A 159 -3.10 -14.19 -14.37
C MET A 159 -4.59 -14.36 -14.12
N ALA A 160 -5.37 -14.79 -15.13
CA ALA A 160 -6.80 -15.06 -15.01
C ALA A 160 -7.14 -16.17 -14.00
N ASN A 161 -6.17 -17.02 -13.65
CA ASN A 161 -6.36 -18.02 -12.58
C ASN A 161 -6.47 -17.42 -11.17
N TYR A 162 -6.10 -16.13 -10.99
CA TYR A 162 -6.29 -15.46 -9.72
C TYR A 162 -7.63 -14.71 -9.69
N PRO A 163 -8.65 -15.17 -8.93
CA PRO A 163 -10.02 -14.65 -9.03
C PRO A 163 -10.20 -13.18 -8.63
N LEU A 164 -9.26 -12.65 -7.85
CA LEU A 164 -9.32 -11.27 -7.32
C LEU A 164 -8.35 -10.32 -8.06
N ALA A 165 -7.82 -10.72 -9.24
CA ALA A 165 -6.84 -9.92 -9.98
C ALA A 165 -7.41 -8.54 -10.36
N GLU A 166 -8.60 -8.49 -10.96
CA GLU A 166 -9.27 -7.25 -11.36
C GLU A 166 -9.57 -6.33 -10.16
N LYS A 167 -10.10 -6.90 -9.07
CA LYS A 167 -10.35 -6.15 -7.84
C LYS A 167 -9.07 -5.57 -7.24
N ALA A 168 -7.98 -6.34 -7.27
CA ALA A 168 -6.69 -5.90 -6.77
C ALA A 168 -6.11 -4.79 -7.64
N GLN A 169 -6.27 -4.89 -8.97
CA GLN A 169 -5.85 -3.86 -9.90
C GLN A 169 -6.58 -2.54 -9.61
N GLY A 170 -7.92 -2.56 -9.52
CA GLY A 170 -8.69 -1.35 -9.19
C GLY A 170 -8.29 -0.72 -7.85
N PHE A 171 -7.90 -1.52 -6.85
CA PHE A 171 -7.37 -1.01 -5.59
C PHE A 171 -6.02 -0.30 -5.80
N LEU A 172 -5.10 -0.91 -6.55
CA LEU A 172 -3.77 -0.35 -6.82
C LEU A 172 -3.85 0.93 -7.67
N ASP A 173 -4.77 0.97 -8.63
CA ASP A 173 -5.03 2.16 -9.44
C ASP A 173 -5.53 3.31 -8.58
N GLY A 174 -6.47 3.04 -7.68
CA GLY A 174 -6.96 4.03 -6.71
C GLY A 174 -5.86 4.56 -5.79
N VAL A 175 -4.97 3.69 -5.28
CA VAL A 175 -3.83 4.10 -4.46
C VAL A 175 -2.83 4.92 -5.27
N SER A 176 -2.56 4.53 -6.52
CA SER A 176 -1.66 5.26 -7.42
C SER A 176 -2.20 6.65 -7.73
N TRP A 177 -3.50 6.74 -8.03
CA TRP A 177 -4.19 8.01 -8.26
C TRP A 177 -4.13 8.92 -7.03
N ALA A 178 -4.42 8.40 -5.84
CA ALA A 178 -4.39 9.15 -4.59
C ALA A 178 -3.00 9.72 -4.25
N LYS A 179 -1.92 9.07 -4.68
CA LYS A 179 -0.54 9.57 -4.49
C LYS A 179 -0.21 10.78 -5.37
N HIS A 180 -0.90 10.94 -6.48
CA HIS A 180 -0.69 12.05 -7.43
C HIS A 180 -1.65 13.22 -7.21
N LEU A 181 -2.60 13.09 -6.28
CA LEU A 181 -3.44 14.21 -5.86
C LEU A 181 -2.58 15.24 -5.13
N PRO A 182 -2.68 16.55 -5.49
CA PRO A 182 -2.11 17.59 -4.66
C PRO A 182 -2.72 17.50 -3.26
N GLU A 183 -1.90 17.65 -2.22
CA GLU A 183 -2.40 17.76 -0.85
C GLU A 183 -3.35 18.96 -0.80
N HIS A 184 -4.65 18.71 -0.77
CA HIS A 184 -5.66 19.75 -0.63
C HIS A 184 -5.61 20.27 0.81
N GLY A 185 -4.69 21.20 1.02
CA GLY A 185 -4.74 22.13 2.13
C GLY A 185 -5.47 23.38 1.68
N GLY A 186 -6.74 23.54 2.06
CA GLY A 186 -7.39 24.85 2.12
C GLY A 186 -8.38 25.16 1.01
N GLU A 187 -9.55 25.59 1.47
CA GLU A 187 -10.56 26.44 0.83
C GLU A 187 -11.19 26.00 -0.49
N VAL A 188 -12.38 25.46 -0.34
CA VAL A 188 -13.38 25.40 -1.42
C VAL A 188 -13.94 26.82 -1.64
N ASP A 189 -13.38 27.53 -2.61
CA ASP A 189 -14.09 28.64 -3.24
C ASP A 189 -14.74 28.09 -4.53
N GLY A 190 -16.05 28.30 -4.60
CA GLY A 190 -16.86 27.78 -5.68
C GLY A 190 -16.62 28.55 -6.98
N GLY A 191 -16.19 27.86 -8.02
CA GLY A 191 -16.09 28.37 -9.38
C GLY A 191 -16.22 27.22 -10.36
N ALA A 192 -17.42 27.06 -10.91
CA ALA A 192 -17.65 26.16 -12.04
C ALA A 192 -17.00 26.72 -13.30
N GLU A 193 -16.08 25.97 -13.90
CA GLU A 193 -15.80 26.06 -15.34
C GLU A 193 -15.47 24.69 -15.89
N ALA A 194 -16.24 24.30 -16.90
CA ALA A 194 -16.07 23.09 -17.66
C ALA A 194 -14.85 23.21 -18.57
N GLY A 195 -13.90 22.28 -18.46
CA GLY A 195 -12.77 22.11 -19.34
C GLY A 195 -12.68 20.66 -19.80
N ASP A 196 -13.12 20.44 -21.02
CA ASP A 196 -12.90 19.24 -21.82
C ASP A 196 -11.40 18.96 -21.97
N GLY A 197 -10.93 17.76 -21.66
CA GLY A 197 -9.51 17.42 -21.72
C GLY A 197 -9.19 15.96 -21.53
N ALA A 198 -9.24 15.22 -22.64
CA ALA A 198 -8.49 13.99 -22.98
C ALA A 198 -8.16 13.02 -21.83
N ALA A 199 -8.89 11.90 -21.81
CA ALA A 199 -8.53 10.68 -21.12
C ALA A 199 -7.17 10.14 -21.64
N GLY A 200 -6.12 10.38 -20.88
CA GLY A 200 -4.87 9.66 -21.01
C GLY A 200 -5.00 8.34 -20.27
N GLU A 201 -4.95 7.23 -21.00
CA GLU A 201 -4.81 5.90 -20.42
C GLU A 201 -3.50 5.82 -19.64
N ALA A 202 -3.57 6.06 -18.33
CA ALA A 202 -2.50 5.71 -17.41
C ALA A 202 -2.58 4.21 -17.10
N GLY A 203 -2.22 3.39 -18.08
CA GLY A 203 -1.93 1.99 -17.86
C GLY A 203 -0.83 1.89 -16.81
N VAL A 204 -1.05 1.07 -15.76
CA VAL A 204 -0.01 0.74 -14.80
C VAL A 204 1.01 -0.12 -15.54
N GLU A 205 2.01 0.53 -16.12
CA GLU A 205 3.14 -0.13 -16.76
C GLU A 205 4.00 -0.74 -15.66
N PHE A 206 3.87 -2.05 -15.46
CA PHE A 206 4.89 -2.81 -14.76
C PHE A 206 6.14 -2.76 -15.66
N ALA A 207 7.10 -1.93 -15.29
CA ALA A 207 8.30 -1.73 -16.12
C ALA A 207 9.00 -3.06 -16.37
N GLU A 208 9.09 -3.43 -17.64
CA GLU A 208 9.87 -4.56 -18.12
C GLU A 208 11.32 -4.40 -17.66
N GLY A 209 11.86 -5.43 -17.00
CA GLY A 209 13.29 -5.51 -16.77
C GLY A 209 13.98 -5.63 -18.14
N ALA A 210 14.87 -4.68 -18.45
CA ALA A 210 15.71 -4.73 -19.64
C ALA A 210 16.47 -6.07 -19.66
N GLY A 211 15.95 -7.02 -20.42
CA GLY A 211 16.68 -8.22 -20.78
C GLY A 211 17.75 -7.84 -21.80
N GLU A 212 19.01 -7.95 -21.41
CA GLU A 212 20.12 -7.93 -22.35
C GLU A 212 19.87 -8.98 -23.44
N THR A 213 19.81 -8.53 -24.67
CA THR A 213 19.77 -9.37 -25.86
C THR A 213 21.12 -10.09 -25.96
N PRO A 214 21.19 -11.42 -26.01
CA PRO A 214 22.46 -12.09 -26.29
C PRO A 214 22.87 -11.79 -27.72
N ALA A 215 24.08 -11.31 -27.89
CA ALA A 215 24.72 -11.09 -29.20
C ALA A 215 24.72 -12.38 -30.04
N PRO A 216 24.53 -12.28 -31.37
CA PRO A 216 24.52 -13.45 -32.23
C PRO A 216 25.91 -14.11 -32.26
N ALA A 217 25.94 -15.42 -32.05
CA ALA A 217 27.14 -16.24 -32.17
C ALA A 217 27.74 -16.09 -33.55
N GLN A 218 28.97 -15.61 -33.63
CA GLN A 218 29.77 -15.60 -34.84
C GLN A 218 30.12 -17.03 -35.22
N SER A 219 29.64 -17.46 -36.38
CA SER A 219 30.00 -18.70 -37.01
C SER A 219 31.48 -18.68 -37.41
N VAL A 220 32.28 -19.46 -36.70
CA VAL A 220 33.67 -19.74 -37.11
C VAL A 220 33.62 -20.70 -38.28
N GLN A 221 33.81 -20.18 -39.50
CA GLN A 221 34.13 -20.93 -40.68
C GLN A 221 35.55 -21.53 -40.54
N ARG A 222 35.64 -22.82 -40.38
CA ARG A 222 36.90 -23.57 -40.64
C ARG A 222 37.11 -23.70 -42.15
N ALA A 223 38.13 -23.02 -42.66
CA ALA A 223 38.76 -23.38 -43.92
C ALA A 223 39.94 -24.31 -43.62
N ARG A 224 39.94 -25.44 -44.32
CA ARG A 224 41.01 -26.38 -44.67
C ARG A 224 42.20 -26.59 -43.75
#